data_83eb3f8b7339867621adb984d6f36053
#
_entry.id   83eb3f8b7339867621adb984d6f36053
#
_cell.length_a   1.000
_cell.length_b   1.000
_cell.length_c   1.000
_cell.angle_alpha   90.00
_cell.angle_beta   90.00
_cell.angle_gamma   90.00
#
_symmetry.space_group_name_H-M   'P 1'
#
loop_
_entity.id
_entity.type
_entity.pdbx_description
1 polymer ?
#
loop_
_entity_poly.entity_id
_entity_poly.type
_entity_poly.pdbx_seq_one_letter_code
_entity_poly.pdbx_strand_id
1 'polypeptide(L)'
;QIQLAQAQAELAKAQRQYKQSQANSSSLNSQVIVTKDEITSAQAQVNKAQAEYDRVSLELKRRNELAASGAISKEELSKSQSAVSTAKASLELAQAGLAQAMSSRNAAVSTLAANDALIQGVNEASTPDVLVAKAHVDQALLDLERTIIRAPVDGVVTRKNIQIGQRVAPGTVMMSVVPVSALYVDANFKESQLAKVKAGQTVTLTSDLYGDEVVYHGKVQGFSGGTGAVFYIDSCTKCDWKLD
;
A
#
# COMPACT_ATOMS: atom_id res chain seq x y z
N GLN A 1 -13.40 10.07 16.07
CA GLN A 1 -12.07 10.51 16.49
C GLN A 1 -11.21 9.35 17.00
N ILE A 2 -11.72 8.49 17.92
CA ILE A 2 -10.95 7.36 18.47
C ILE A 2 -10.53 6.40 17.36
N GLN A 3 -11.43 6.04 16.45
CA GLN A 3 -11.12 5.16 15.30
C GLN A 3 -10.03 5.75 14.39
N LEU A 4 -10.07 7.06 14.15
CA LEU A 4 -9.02 7.74 13.38
C LEU A 4 -7.65 7.63 14.08
N ALA A 5 -7.60 7.87 15.39
CA ALA A 5 -6.37 7.74 16.16
C ALA A 5 -5.81 6.30 16.14
N GLN A 6 -6.69 5.29 16.20
CA GLN A 6 -6.30 3.89 16.08
C GLN A 6 -5.71 3.59 14.69
N ALA A 7 -6.41 3.99 13.62
CA ALA A 7 -5.93 3.79 12.26
C ALA A 7 -4.58 4.50 11.98
N GLN A 8 -4.39 5.71 12.53
CA GLN A 8 -3.11 6.41 12.45
C GLN A 8 -1.99 5.69 13.20
N ALA A 9 -2.29 5.09 14.35
CA ALA A 9 -1.32 4.29 15.10
C ALA A 9 -0.94 3.01 14.34
N GLU A 10 -1.89 2.35 13.66
CA GLU A 10 -1.65 1.20 12.79
C GLU A 10 -0.76 1.59 11.60
N LEU A 11 -1.03 2.71 10.96
CA LEU A 11 -0.19 3.23 9.87
C LEU A 11 1.24 3.48 10.34
N ALA A 12 1.41 4.15 11.48
CA ALA A 12 2.72 4.40 12.06
C ALA A 12 3.46 3.11 12.46
N LYS A 13 2.72 2.05 12.85
CA LYS A 13 3.28 0.73 13.12
C LYS A 13 3.78 0.06 11.84
N ALA A 14 2.98 0.04 10.77
CA ALA A 14 3.36 -0.53 9.49
C ALA A 14 4.60 0.16 8.89
N GLN A 15 4.67 1.49 8.95
CA GLN A 15 5.85 2.26 8.53
C GLN A 15 7.11 1.90 9.32
N ARG A 16 6.99 1.72 10.65
CA ARG A 16 8.12 1.30 11.49
C ARG A 16 8.57 -0.12 11.17
N GLN A 17 7.65 -1.03 10.85
CA GLN A 17 8.00 -2.40 10.44
C GLN A 17 8.80 -2.40 9.13
N TYR A 18 8.42 -1.60 8.15
CA TYR A 18 9.20 -1.44 6.91
C TYR A 18 10.62 -0.94 7.20
N LYS A 19 10.76 0.13 7.99
CA LYS A 19 12.07 0.67 8.39
C LYS A 19 12.91 -0.35 9.17
N GLN A 20 12.29 -1.16 10.00
CA GLN A 20 12.96 -2.24 10.71
C GLN A 20 13.49 -3.31 9.73
N SER A 21 12.69 -3.73 8.74
CA SER A 21 13.13 -4.68 7.72
C SER A 21 14.29 -4.10 6.88
N GLN A 22 14.25 -2.82 6.55
CA GLN A 22 15.34 -2.14 5.84
C GLN A 22 16.64 -2.08 6.68
N ALA A 23 16.54 -1.76 7.96
CA ALA A 23 17.69 -1.76 8.86
C ALA A 23 18.25 -3.18 9.03
N ASN A 24 17.39 -4.19 9.09
CA ASN A 24 17.78 -5.60 9.14
C ASN A 24 18.53 -6.03 7.87
N SER A 25 18.07 -5.64 6.67
CA SER A 25 18.80 -5.87 5.41
C SER A 25 20.22 -5.28 5.46
N SER A 26 20.37 -4.07 5.98
CA SER A 26 21.67 -3.43 6.12
C SER A 26 22.61 -4.23 7.06
N SER A 27 22.08 -4.71 8.18
CA SER A 27 22.82 -5.56 9.13
C SER A 27 23.24 -6.90 8.50
N LEU A 28 22.30 -7.57 7.80
CA LEU A 28 22.56 -8.85 7.11
C LEU A 28 23.57 -8.68 5.97
N ASN A 29 23.52 -7.57 5.25
CA ASN A 29 24.53 -7.27 4.22
C ASN A 29 25.94 -7.10 4.83
N SER A 30 26.02 -6.47 5.99
CA SER A 30 27.31 -6.38 6.73
C SER A 30 27.81 -7.77 7.14
N GLN A 31 26.90 -8.69 7.54
CA GLN A 31 27.25 -10.07 7.84
C GLN A 31 27.77 -10.82 6.58
N VAL A 32 27.17 -10.58 5.41
CA VAL A 32 27.67 -11.15 4.14
C VAL A 32 29.09 -10.66 3.82
N ILE A 33 29.39 -9.38 4.13
CA ILE A 33 30.75 -8.84 3.96
C ILE A 33 31.75 -9.56 4.88
N VAL A 34 31.39 -9.74 6.15
CA VAL A 34 32.24 -10.45 7.12
C VAL A 34 32.54 -11.87 6.64
N THR A 35 31.52 -12.63 6.21
CA THR A 35 31.72 -13.99 5.69
C THR A 35 32.53 -14.03 4.39
N LYS A 36 32.53 -12.97 3.58
CA LYS A 36 33.39 -12.81 2.42
C LYS A 36 34.88 -12.66 2.83
N ASP A 37 35.13 -11.91 3.89
CA ASP A 37 36.48 -11.70 4.42
C ASP A 37 37.01 -13.02 5.04
N GLU A 38 36.12 -13.81 5.68
CA GLU A 38 36.45 -15.16 6.16
C GLU A 38 36.89 -16.09 5.01
N ILE A 39 36.22 -16.07 3.85
CA ILE A 39 36.62 -16.82 2.66
C ILE A 39 38.00 -16.37 2.19
N THR A 40 38.28 -15.08 2.18
CA THR A 40 39.59 -14.54 1.78
C THR A 40 40.69 -15.04 2.71
N SER A 41 40.43 -15.06 4.02
CA SER A 41 41.35 -15.60 5.02
C SER A 41 41.55 -17.10 4.86
N ALA A 42 40.50 -17.87 4.68
CA ALA A 42 40.57 -19.33 4.46
C ALA A 42 41.28 -19.66 3.14
N GLN A 43 41.10 -18.89 2.08
CA GLN A 43 41.84 -19.04 0.82
C GLN A 43 43.33 -18.79 1.01
N ALA A 44 43.69 -17.80 1.81
CA ALA A 44 45.13 -17.54 2.14
C ALA A 44 45.75 -18.74 2.91
N GLN A 45 44.98 -19.40 3.80
CA GLN A 45 45.41 -20.58 4.51
C GLN A 45 45.61 -21.78 3.54
N VAL A 46 44.68 -21.96 2.58
CA VAL A 46 44.87 -22.98 1.51
C VAL A 46 46.11 -22.71 0.70
N ASN A 47 46.36 -21.48 0.28
CA ASN A 47 47.54 -21.11 -0.49
C ASN A 47 48.82 -21.36 0.30
N LYS A 48 48.86 -21.07 1.61
CA LYS A 48 49.99 -21.38 2.50
C LYS A 48 50.22 -22.89 2.62
N ALA A 49 49.18 -23.66 2.87
CA ALA A 49 49.25 -25.10 3.01
C ALA A 49 49.68 -25.78 1.68
N GLN A 50 49.19 -25.26 0.55
CA GLN A 50 49.59 -25.72 -0.79
C GLN A 50 51.07 -25.47 -1.04
N ALA A 51 51.58 -24.28 -0.75
CA ALA A 51 52.99 -23.97 -0.94
C ALA A 51 53.90 -24.86 -0.07
N GLU A 52 53.49 -25.21 1.16
CA GLU A 52 54.21 -26.13 2.01
C GLU A 52 54.19 -27.57 1.46
N TYR A 53 53.03 -28.01 1.02
CA TYR A 53 52.88 -29.34 0.36
C TYR A 53 53.77 -29.44 -0.89
N ASP A 54 53.78 -28.41 -1.73
CA ASP A 54 54.62 -28.36 -2.94
C ASP A 54 56.09 -28.39 -2.60
N ARG A 55 56.51 -27.62 -1.57
CA ARG A 55 57.88 -27.60 -1.07
C ARG A 55 58.36 -29.00 -0.61
N VAL A 56 57.58 -29.63 0.28
CA VAL A 56 57.98 -30.95 0.82
C VAL A 56 57.84 -32.06 -0.21
N SER A 57 56.92 -31.98 -1.17
CA SER A 57 56.80 -32.91 -2.30
C SER A 57 58.00 -32.83 -3.22
N LEU A 58 58.49 -31.63 -3.53
CA LEU A 58 59.74 -31.44 -4.31
C LEU A 58 60.96 -32.02 -3.58
N GLU A 59 61.03 -31.76 -2.25
CA GLU A 59 62.09 -32.33 -1.42
C GLU A 59 62.06 -33.87 -1.42
N LEU A 60 60.88 -34.49 -1.28
CA LEU A 60 60.76 -35.93 -1.36
C LEU A 60 61.17 -36.47 -2.74
N LYS A 61 60.83 -35.80 -3.83
CA LYS A 61 61.26 -36.19 -5.19
C LYS A 61 62.77 -36.22 -5.32
N ARG A 62 63.45 -35.16 -4.85
CA ARG A 62 64.93 -35.10 -4.83
C ARG A 62 65.54 -36.19 -3.97
N ARG A 63 64.97 -36.47 -2.79
CA ARG A 63 65.45 -37.56 -1.91
C ARG A 63 65.22 -38.95 -2.50
N ASN A 64 64.14 -39.17 -3.23
CA ASN A 64 63.93 -40.43 -3.96
C ASN A 64 65.00 -40.65 -5.03
N GLU A 65 65.40 -39.60 -5.75
CA GLU A 65 66.47 -39.67 -6.75
C GLU A 65 67.82 -40.02 -6.12
N LEU A 66 68.13 -39.39 -4.94
CA LEU A 66 69.34 -39.65 -4.17
C LEU A 66 69.34 -41.08 -3.53
N ALA A 67 68.21 -41.56 -3.10
CA ALA A 67 68.04 -42.88 -2.54
C ALA A 67 68.35 -43.97 -3.59
N ALA A 68 67.98 -43.78 -4.86
CA ALA A 68 68.25 -44.64 -5.96
C ALA A 68 69.77 -44.77 -6.22
N SER A 69 70.56 -43.76 -5.89
CA SER A 69 72.04 -43.74 -5.94
C SER A 69 72.72 -44.29 -4.68
N GLY A 70 71.99 -44.68 -3.64
CA GLY A 70 72.49 -45.10 -2.34
C GLY A 70 73.04 -43.96 -1.42
N ALA A 71 72.76 -42.70 -1.77
CA ALA A 71 73.34 -41.54 -1.10
C ALA A 71 72.62 -41.13 0.18
N ILE A 72 71.41 -41.67 0.49
CA ILE A 72 70.65 -41.35 1.72
C ILE A 72 70.17 -42.63 2.43
N SER A 73 69.83 -42.49 3.72
CA SER A 73 69.31 -43.56 4.55
C SER A 73 67.81 -43.83 4.32
N LYS A 74 67.38 -45.09 4.56
CA LYS A 74 65.95 -45.42 4.53
C LYS A 74 65.14 -44.60 5.56
N GLU A 75 65.75 -44.26 6.70
CA GLU A 75 65.12 -43.46 7.73
C GLU A 75 64.83 -42.00 7.26
N GLU A 76 65.77 -41.37 6.56
CA GLU A 76 65.60 -40.04 5.99
C GLU A 76 64.54 -40.00 4.92
N LEU A 77 64.43 -41.04 4.08
CA LEU A 77 63.40 -41.19 3.10
C LEU A 77 62.00 -41.34 3.77
N SER A 78 61.91 -42.16 4.84
CA SER A 78 60.70 -42.36 5.61
C SER A 78 60.23 -41.05 6.28
N LYS A 79 61.17 -40.26 6.84
CA LYS A 79 60.87 -38.93 7.39
C LYS A 79 60.29 -37.98 6.34
N SER A 80 60.86 -37.98 5.14
CA SER A 80 60.34 -37.16 4.03
C SER A 80 58.95 -37.59 3.54
N GLN A 81 58.70 -38.88 3.49
CA GLN A 81 57.38 -39.41 3.19
C GLN A 81 56.33 -39.00 4.24
N SER A 82 56.70 -39.09 5.51
CA SER A 82 55.83 -38.62 6.62
C SER A 82 55.58 -37.11 6.56
N ALA A 83 56.61 -36.31 6.22
CA ALA A 83 56.45 -34.86 6.05
C ALA A 83 55.46 -34.52 4.93
N VAL A 84 55.51 -35.20 3.79
CA VAL A 84 54.55 -35.02 2.69
C VAL A 84 53.12 -35.42 3.12
N SER A 85 52.98 -36.57 3.82
CA SER A 85 51.70 -37.00 4.34
C SER A 85 51.06 -35.99 5.30
N THR A 86 51.87 -35.41 6.21
CA THR A 86 51.45 -34.38 7.14
C THR A 86 51.02 -33.08 6.41
N ALA A 87 51.85 -32.64 5.44
CA ALA A 87 51.56 -31.45 4.66
C ALA A 87 50.27 -31.63 3.80
N LYS A 88 50.07 -32.82 3.25
CA LYS A 88 48.85 -33.17 2.53
C LYS A 88 47.61 -33.08 3.43
N ALA A 89 47.64 -33.67 4.61
CA ALA A 89 46.56 -33.60 5.58
C ALA A 89 46.28 -32.15 6.00
N SER A 90 47.32 -31.30 6.17
CA SER A 90 47.16 -29.87 6.46
C SER A 90 46.48 -29.13 5.30
N LEU A 91 46.81 -29.46 4.06
CA LEU A 91 46.15 -28.90 2.87
C LEU A 91 44.67 -29.29 2.80
N GLU A 92 44.37 -30.56 3.02
CA GLU A 92 42.99 -31.07 3.03
C GLU A 92 42.17 -30.37 4.15
N LEU A 93 42.74 -30.16 5.32
CA LEU A 93 42.11 -29.44 6.41
C LEU A 93 41.85 -27.97 6.03
N ALA A 94 42.80 -27.28 5.39
CA ALA A 94 42.64 -25.93 4.94
C ALA A 94 41.54 -25.82 3.85
N GLN A 95 41.50 -26.77 2.91
CA GLN A 95 40.44 -26.84 1.89
C GLN A 95 39.04 -27.07 2.50
N ALA A 96 38.95 -27.95 3.51
CA ALA A 96 37.71 -28.12 4.27
C ALA A 96 37.27 -26.84 4.98
N GLY A 97 38.23 -26.09 5.55
CA GLY A 97 37.97 -24.76 6.15
C GLY A 97 37.44 -23.76 5.13
N LEU A 98 38.01 -23.72 3.92
CA LEU A 98 37.51 -22.90 2.82
C LEU A 98 36.07 -23.27 2.42
N ALA A 99 35.79 -24.59 2.27
CA ALA A 99 34.46 -25.08 1.94
C ALA A 99 33.42 -24.67 3.02
N GLN A 100 33.82 -24.75 4.30
CA GLN A 100 32.99 -24.30 5.42
C GLN A 100 32.68 -22.77 5.34
N ALA A 101 33.70 -21.93 5.08
CA ALA A 101 33.52 -20.50 4.92
C ALA A 101 32.60 -20.15 3.75
N MET A 102 32.72 -20.86 2.62
CA MET A 102 31.81 -20.72 1.47
C MET A 102 30.37 -21.08 1.84
N SER A 103 30.16 -22.15 2.59
CA SER A 103 28.84 -22.57 3.05
C SER A 103 28.22 -21.53 4.00
N SER A 104 29.00 -20.98 4.92
CA SER A 104 28.58 -19.90 5.83
C SER A 104 28.14 -18.66 5.05
N ARG A 105 28.92 -18.25 4.03
CA ARG A 105 28.53 -17.14 3.15
C ARG A 105 27.23 -17.40 2.41
N ASN A 106 27.05 -18.59 1.85
CA ASN A 106 25.84 -18.95 1.13
C ASN A 106 24.62 -18.89 2.06
N ALA A 107 24.74 -19.33 3.30
CA ALA A 107 23.70 -19.21 4.31
C ALA A 107 23.37 -17.74 4.61
N ALA A 108 24.40 -16.88 4.80
CA ALA A 108 24.24 -15.45 5.04
C ALA A 108 23.54 -14.75 3.85
N VAL A 109 23.94 -15.07 2.61
CA VAL A 109 23.30 -14.53 1.39
C VAL A 109 21.85 -14.98 1.28
N SER A 110 21.54 -16.24 1.60
CA SER A 110 20.15 -16.73 1.59
C SER A 110 19.29 -16.02 2.64
N THR A 111 19.83 -15.75 3.82
CA THR A 111 19.13 -15.00 4.88
C THR A 111 18.88 -13.55 4.47
N LEU A 112 19.87 -12.89 3.85
CA LEU A 112 19.70 -11.55 3.28
C LEU A 112 18.61 -11.55 2.20
N ALA A 113 18.68 -12.48 1.25
CA ALA A 113 17.69 -12.57 0.17
C ALA A 113 16.25 -12.81 0.69
N ALA A 114 16.10 -13.64 1.74
CA ALA A 114 14.80 -13.84 2.37
C ALA A 114 14.25 -12.58 3.03
N ASN A 115 15.09 -11.77 3.66
CA ASN A 115 14.67 -10.49 4.23
C ASN A 115 14.39 -9.44 3.14
N ASP A 116 15.23 -9.39 2.10
CA ASP A 116 15.05 -8.47 0.97
C ASP A 116 13.76 -8.75 0.20
N ALA A 117 13.34 -10.00 0.10
CA ALA A 117 12.07 -10.37 -0.53
C ALA A 117 10.85 -9.70 0.12
N LEU A 118 10.95 -9.28 1.40
CA LEU A 118 9.88 -8.54 2.11
C LEU A 118 9.77 -7.08 1.68
N ILE A 119 10.86 -6.49 1.16
CA ILE A 119 10.95 -5.06 0.83
C ILE A 119 11.36 -4.79 -0.62
N GLN A 120 11.68 -5.84 -1.39
CA GLN A 120 12.13 -5.71 -2.76
C GLN A 120 11.03 -5.16 -3.67
N GLY A 121 11.36 -4.13 -4.46
CA GLY A 121 10.44 -3.53 -5.43
C GLY A 121 9.39 -2.60 -4.82
N VAL A 122 9.39 -2.40 -3.50
CA VAL A 122 8.47 -1.50 -2.81
C VAL A 122 9.24 -0.44 -2.02
N ASN A 123 8.65 0.73 -1.91
CA ASN A 123 9.10 1.77 -0.97
C ASN A 123 8.16 1.81 0.25
N GLU A 124 8.50 2.62 1.25
CA GLU A 124 7.69 2.77 2.47
C GLU A 124 6.21 3.05 2.16
N ALA A 125 5.93 3.89 1.15
CA ALA A 125 4.57 4.29 0.80
C ALA A 125 3.81 3.25 -0.04
N SER A 126 4.50 2.34 -0.73
CA SER A 126 3.92 1.32 -1.62
C SER A 126 3.91 -0.09 -1.02
N THR A 127 4.42 -0.25 0.19
CA THR A 127 4.36 -1.52 0.92
C THR A 127 2.89 -1.89 1.18
N PRO A 128 2.46 -3.15 0.90
CA PRO A 128 1.07 -3.55 1.07
C PRO A 128 0.48 -3.24 2.45
N ASP A 129 1.21 -3.50 3.53
CA ASP A 129 0.77 -3.24 4.90
C ASP A 129 0.53 -1.74 5.15
N VAL A 130 1.39 -0.88 4.59
CA VAL A 130 1.25 0.59 4.68
C VAL A 130 0.04 1.06 3.87
N LEU A 131 -0.20 0.49 2.67
CA LEU A 131 -1.36 0.81 1.86
C LEU A 131 -2.67 0.42 2.55
N VAL A 132 -2.73 -0.77 3.14
CA VAL A 132 -3.90 -1.23 3.91
C VAL A 132 -4.15 -0.31 5.12
N ALA A 133 -3.11 -0.01 5.89
CA ALA A 133 -3.23 0.87 7.05
C ALA A 133 -3.63 2.30 6.64
N LYS A 134 -3.16 2.79 5.50
CA LYS A 134 -3.57 4.09 4.94
C LYS A 134 -5.05 4.07 4.54
N ALA A 135 -5.52 3.00 3.88
CA ALA A 135 -6.94 2.86 3.54
C ALA A 135 -7.84 2.89 4.79
N HIS A 136 -7.39 2.30 5.92
CA HIS A 136 -8.12 2.41 7.20
C HIS A 136 -8.16 3.86 7.72
N VAL A 137 -7.07 4.63 7.58
CA VAL A 137 -7.06 6.06 7.93
C VAL A 137 -8.02 6.83 7.05
N ASP A 138 -8.01 6.62 5.74
CA ASP A 138 -8.88 7.30 4.79
C ASP A 138 -10.36 6.97 5.07
N GLN A 139 -10.67 5.71 5.40
CA GLN A 139 -12.01 5.30 5.81
C GLN A 139 -12.44 6.00 7.11
N ALA A 140 -11.59 6.06 8.12
CA ALA A 140 -11.90 6.70 9.39
C ALA A 140 -12.05 8.22 9.26
N LEU A 141 -11.31 8.86 8.33
CA LEU A 141 -11.48 10.26 7.97
C LEU A 141 -12.83 10.51 7.29
N LEU A 142 -13.19 9.67 6.31
CA LEU A 142 -14.48 9.75 5.62
C LEU A 142 -15.65 9.57 6.60
N ASP A 143 -15.54 8.63 7.53
CA ASP A 143 -16.57 8.41 8.54
C ASP A 143 -16.69 9.60 9.51
N LEU A 144 -15.56 10.25 9.85
CA LEU A 144 -15.55 11.47 10.63
C LEU A 144 -16.19 12.65 9.87
N GLU A 145 -15.87 12.81 8.59
CA GLU A 145 -16.47 13.84 7.73
C GLU A 145 -17.99 13.65 7.61
N ARG A 146 -18.44 12.41 7.45
CA ARG A 146 -19.87 12.06 7.40
C ARG A 146 -20.64 12.33 8.68
N THR A 147 -19.97 12.58 9.80
CA THR A 147 -20.66 13.04 11.02
C THR A 147 -21.18 14.47 10.91
N ILE A 148 -20.68 15.23 9.94
CA ILE A 148 -21.13 16.59 9.65
C ILE A 148 -21.99 16.55 8.40
N ILE A 149 -23.31 16.58 8.58
CA ILE A 149 -24.26 16.54 7.47
C ILE A 149 -24.53 17.97 7.02
N ARG A 150 -24.18 18.27 5.78
CA ARG A 150 -24.39 19.57 5.15
C ARG A 150 -25.60 19.52 4.22
N ALA A 151 -26.30 20.65 4.11
CA ALA A 151 -27.36 20.80 3.13
C ALA A 151 -26.76 20.74 1.71
N PRO A 152 -27.30 19.90 0.79
CA PRO A 152 -26.79 19.80 -0.57
C PRO A 152 -27.14 21.00 -1.46
N VAL A 153 -28.17 21.78 -1.07
CA VAL A 153 -28.68 22.95 -1.79
C VAL A 153 -29.05 24.05 -0.81
N ASP A 154 -29.01 25.28 -1.28
CA ASP A 154 -29.58 26.43 -0.55
C ASP A 154 -31.11 26.37 -0.61
N GLY A 155 -31.76 26.57 0.54
CA GLY A 155 -33.19 26.43 0.58
C GLY A 155 -33.79 26.56 1.99
N VAL A 156 -35.10 26.37 2.09
CA VAL A 156 -35.82 26.38 3.35
C VAL A 156 -35.99 24.96 3.89
N VAL A 157 -35.66 24.79 5.17
CA VAL A 157 -35.83 23.52 5.87
C VAL A 157 -37.31 23.27 6.13
N THR A 158 -37.79 22.12 5.64
CA THR A 158 -39.16 21.64 5.88
C THR A 158 -39.13 20.27 6.53
N ARG A 159 -40.21 19.87 7.17
CA ARG A 159 -40.41 18.54 7.77
C ARG A 159 -39.21 18.07 8.61
N LYS A 160 -38.78 18.90 9.54
CA LYS A 160 -37.74 18.52 10.50
C LYS A 160 -38.27 17.44 11.45
N ASN A 161 -37.76 16.19 11.29
CA ASN A 161 -38.20 15.02 12.06
C ASN A 161 -37.21 14.59 13.13
N ILE A 162 -36.22 15.43 13.47
CA ILE A 162 -35.17 15.12 14.43
C ILE A 162 -35.13 16.13 15.57
N GLN A 163 -34.68 15.64 16.75
CA GLN A 163 -34.45 16.44 17.95
C GLN A 163 -33.00 16.26 18.44
N ILE A 164 -32.52 17.24 19.21
CA ILE A 164 -31.19 17.15 19.84
C ILE A 164 -31.17 15.96 20.81
N GLY A 165 -30.14 15.14 20.71
CA GLY A 165 -29.98 13.93 21.53
C GLY A 165 -30.63 12.68 20.92
N GLN A 166 -31.36 12.79 19.82
CA GLN A 166 -31.96 11.66 19.14
C GLN A 166 -30.91 10.84 18.41
N ARG A 167 -30.96 9.50 18.57
CA ARG A 167 -30.15 8.56 17.79
C ARG A 167 -30.76 8.39 16.39
N VAL A 168 -29.94 8.60 15.36
CA VAL A 168 -30.32 8.39 13.96
C VAL A 168 -29.59 7.16 13.40
N ALA A 169 -30.31 6.38 12.59
CA ALA A 169 -29.72 5.26 11.84
C ALA A 169 -29.37 5.72 10.42
N PRO A 170 -28.40 5.07 9.76
CA PRO A 170 -28.12 5.32 8.34
C PRO A 170 -29.40 5.16 7.50
N GLY A 171 -29.65 6.11 6.58
CA GLY A 171 -30.85 6.11 5.73
C GLY A 171 -32.09 6.79 6.35
N THR A 172 -32.03 7.25 7.60
CA THR A 172 -33.14 7.97 8.22
C THR A 172 -33.27 9.37 7.64
N VAL A 173 -34.47 9.71 7.13
CA VAL A 173 -34.76 11.06 6.65
C VAL A 173 -34.91 12.00 7.85
N MET A 174 -33.99 12.93 7.98
CA MET A 174 -33.97 13.88 9.11
C MET A 174 -34.77 15.14 8.85
N MET A 175 -34.66 15.71 7.65
CA MET A 175 -35.35 16.90 7.21
C MET A 175 -35.36 16.96 5.68
N SER A 176 -36.23 17.79 5.11
CA SER A 176 -36.22 18.13 3.69
C SER A 176 -35.76 19.59 3.53
N VAL A 177 -34.89 19.83 2.57
CA VAL A 177 -34.48 21.18 2.16
C VAL A 177 -35.12 21.46 0.80
N VAL A 178 -35.99 22.47 0.74
CA VAL A 178 -36.65 22.87 -0.50
C VAL A 178 -35.92 24.08 -1.08
N PRO A 179 -35.35 23.94 -2.30
CA PRO A 179 -34.68 25.06 -2.96
C PRO A 179 -35.72 26.08 -3.43
N VAL A 180 -35.66 27.28 -2.90
CA VAL A 180 -36.59 28.37 -3.28
C VAL A 180 -36.36 28.90 -4.69
N SER A 181 -35.19 28.66 -5.27
CA SER A 181 -34.83 29.06 -6.63
C SER A 181 -35.27 28.09 -7.71
N ALA A 182 -35.69 26.86 -7.34
CA ALA A 182 -36.08 25.79 -8.25
C ALA A 182 -37.45 25.20 -7.86
N LEU A 183 -38.44 26.07 -7.63
CA LEU A 183 -39.80 25.65 -7.37
C LEU A 183 -40.45 25.17 -8.67
N TYR A 184 -41.21 24.10 -8.58
CA TYR A 184 -42.04 23.63 -9.68
C TYR A 184 -43.46 23.39 -9.20
N VAL A 185 -44.40 23.40 -10.13
CA VAL A 185 -45.82 23.17 -9.86
C VAL A 185 -46.27 21.95 -10.63
N ASP A 186 -46.85 21.00 -9.91
CA ASP A 186 -47.55 19.88 -10.50
C ASP A 186 -49.03 20.24 -10.72
N ALA A 187 -49.41 20.42 -11.96
CA ALA A 187 -50.78 20.79 -12.31
C ALA A 187 -51.54 19.59 -12.92
N ASN A 188 -52.67 19.25 -12.33
CA ASN A 188 -53.49 18.16 -12.78
C ASN A 188 -54.61 18.70 -13.72
N PHE A 189 -54.59 18.25 -14.97
CA PHE A 189 -55.59 18.61 -15.97
C PHE A 189 -56.35 17.39 -16.48
N LYS A 190 -57.56 17.60 -16.95
CA LYS A 190 -58.34 16.55 -17.65
C LYS A 190 -57.74 16.31 -19.03
N GLU A 191 -57.77 15.09 -19.52
CA GLU A 191 -57.23 14.69 -20.81
C GLU A 191 -57.72 15.59 -21.96
N SER A 192 -58.98 15.98 -21.96
CA SER A 192 -59.56 16.88 -22.95
C SER A 192 -58.92 18.29 -22.99
N GLN A 193 -58.28 18.71 -21.92
CA GLN A 193 -57.60 20.03 -21.82
C GLN A 193 -56.18 19.97 -22.34
N LEU A 194 -55.61 18.79 -22.42
CA LEU A 194 -54.20 18.56 -22.76
C LEU A 194 -53.89 18.63 -24.26
N ALA A 195 -54.88 18.48 -25.11
CA ALA A 195 -54.70 18.37 -26.57
C ALA A 195 -53.94 19.55 -27.21
N LYS A 196 -53.92 20.72 -26.55
CA LYS A 196 -53.29 21.93 -27.05
C LYS A 196 -52.03 22.34 -26.31
N VAL A 197 -51.63 21.62 -25.25
CA VAL A 197 -50.48 21.97 -24.42
C VAL A 197 -49.22 21.30 -24.93
N LYS A 198 -48.11 22.03 -25.04
CA LYS A 198 -46.84 21.54 -25.53
C LYS A 198 -45.72 21.86 -24.52
N ALA A 199 -44.74 20.99 -24.41
CA ALA A 199 -43.55 21.25 -23.65
C ALA A 199 -42.86 22.52 -24.17
N GLY A 200 -42.34 23.35 -23.27
CA GLY A 200 -41.75 24.64 -23.57
C GLY A 200 -42.72 25.83 -23.68
N GLN A 201 -44.02 25.57 -23.61
CA GLN A 201 -45.04 26.63 -23.65
C GLN A 201 -44.99 27.46 -22.37
N THR A 202 -45.11 28.80 -22.47
CA THR A 202 -45.23 29.71 -21.33
C THR A 202 -46.61 29.60 -20.72
N VAL A 203 -46.64 29.60 -19.37
CA VAL A 203 -47.83 29.58 -18.58
C VAL A 203 -47.81 30.66 -17.52
N THR A 204 -48.96 31.15 -17.15
CA THR A 204 -49.15 32.08 -16.02
C THR A 204 -49.87 31.33 -14.91
N LEU A 205 -49.41 31.58 -13.68
CA LEU A 205 -49.96 30.98 -12.48
C LEU A 205 -50.36 32.13 -11.53
N THR A 206 -51.53 32.03 -10.92
CA THR A 206 -52.00 32.89 -9.85
C THR A 206 -52.19 32.04 -8.60
N SER A 207 -52.00 32.59 -7.43
CA SER A 207 -52.17 31.91 -6.16
C SER A 207 -53.33 32.56 -5.40
N ASP A 208 -54.24 31.75 -4.89
CA ASP A 208 -55.34 32.25 -4.05
C ASP A 208 -54.86 32.99 -2.79
N LEU A 209 -53.67 32.68 -2.33
CA LEU A 209 -53.06 33.32 -1.15
C LEU A 209 -52.71 34.80 -1.40
N TYR A 210 -52.23 35.12 -2.62
CA TYR A 210 -51.76 36.44 -2.99
C TYR A 210 -52.69 37.18 -3.95
N GLY A 211 -53.84 36.58 -4.29
CA GLY A 211 -54.81 37.16 -5.21
C GLY A 211 -54.31 37.24 -6.65
N ASP A 212 -55.10 37.93 -7.49
CA ASP A 212 -54.78 38.08 -8.92
C ASP A 212 -53.69 39.13 -9.21
N GLU A 213 -53.21 39.85 -8.19
CA GLU A 213 -52.18 40.88 -8.35
C GLU A 213 -50.79 40.29 -8.53
N VAL A 214 -50.57 39.05 -8.04
CA VAL A 214 -49.28 38.36 -8.16
C VAL A 214 -49.38 37.27 -9.21
N VAL A 215 -48.77 37.53 -10.37
CA VAL A 215 -48.74 36.57 -11.50
C VAL A 215 -47.37 35.96 -11.63
N TYR A 216 -47.31 34.65 -11.49
CA TYR A 216 -46.08 33.86 -11.72
C TYR A 216 -45.99 33.43 -13.17
N HIS A 217 -44.82 33.52 -13.76
CA HIS A 217 -44.54 33.06 -15.11
C HIS A 217 -43.70 31.81 -15.07
N GLY A 218 -44.17 30.76 -15.74
CA GLY A 218 -43.45 29.49 -15.81
C GLY A 218 -43.43 28.95 -17.24
N LYS A 219 -42.72 27.82 -17.41
CA LYS A 219 -42.70 27.03 -18.67
C LYS A 219 -43.08 25.62 -18.38
N VAL A 220 -43.88 25.01 -19.27
CA VAL A 220 -44.20 23.58 -19.24
C VAL A 220 -42.92 22.79 -19.48
N GLN A 221 -42.45 22.03 -18.51
CA GLN A 221 -41.30 21.15 -18.65
C GLN A 221 -41.65 19.83 -19.34
N GLY A 222 -42.74 19.23 -19.01
CA GLY A 222 -43.15 17.95 -19.56
C GLY A 222 -44.47 17.44 -19.00
N PHE A 223 -44.80 16.22 -19.43
CA PHE A 223 -46.00 15.51 -19.05
C PHE A 223 -45.64 14.20 -18.39
N SER A 224 -46.27 13.85 -17.30
CA SER A 224 -46.21 12.51 -16.75
C SER A 224 -47.18 11.60 -17.51
N GLY A 225 -46.72 10.48 -18.03
CA GLY A 225 -47.58 9.49 -18.72
C GLY A 225 -48.43 8.71 -17.71
N GLY A 226 -49.75 8.96 -17.71
CA GLY A 226 -50.72 8.25 -16.89
C GLY A 226 -52.10 8.89 -16.98
N THR A 227 -53.16 8.21 -16.51
CA THR A 227 -54.55 8.67 -16.49
C THR A 227 -54.82 9.78 -15.47
N GLY A 228 -54.08 10.82 -15.51
CA GLY A 228 -54.09 12.01 -14.67
C GLY A 228 -52.79 12.74 -15.00
N ALA A 229 -52.77 13.44 -16.15
CA ALA A 229 -51.55 14.05 -16.63
C ALA A 229 -51.11 15.15 -15.66
N VAL A 230 -49.95 14.94 -15.06
CA VAL A 230 -49.24 15.91 -14.22
C VAL A 230 -48.26 16.66 -15.10
N PHE A 231 -48.35 17.97 -15.09
CA PHE A 231 -47.38 18.85 -15.74
C PHE A 231 -46.33 19.29 -14.76
N TYR A 232 -45.08 19.23 -15.16
CA TYR A 232 -43.98 19.90 -14.46
C TYR A 232 -43.82 21.29 -15.08
N ILE A 233 -44.08 22.31 -14.29
CA ILE A 233 -43.83 23.71 -14.66
C ILE A 233 -42.58 24.15 -13.91
N ASP A 234 -41.55 24.44 -14.66
CA ASP A 234 -40.30 24.97 -14.08
C ASP A 234 -40.50 26.44 -13.71
N SER A 235 -40.01 26.79 -12.54
CA SER A 235 -40.24 28.09 -11.96
C SER A 235 -39.41 29.19 -12.61
N CYS A 236 -40.00 30.32 -12.58
CA CYS A 236 -39.61 31.68 -12.85
C CYS A 236 -38.10 31.98 -12.57
N THR A 237 -37.40 32.43 -13.59
CA THR A 237 -36.02 32.96 -13.51
C THR A 237 -35.92 34.36 -12.87
N LYS A 238 -37.01 34.94 -12.38
CA LYS A 238 -37.05 36.24 -11.67
C LYS A 238 -38.24 36.31 -10.73
N CYS A 239 -38.14 35.73 -9.58
CA CYS A 239 -38.98 36.02 -8.46
C CYS A 239 -38.12 36.80 -7.44
N ASP A 240 -38.09 38.12 -7.55
CA ASP A 240 -37.61 39.01 -6.48
C ASP A 240 -38.56 38.88 -5.29
N TRP A 241 -38.26 38.02 -4.35
CA TRP A 241 -38.93 37.98 -3.06
C TRP A 241 -38.41 39.13 -2.21
N LYS A 242 -39.08 40.27 -2.21
CA LYS A 242 -39.00 41.22 -1.12
C LYS A 242 -40.07 40.82 -0.10
N LEU A 243 -39.61 40.22 0.99
CA LEU A 243 -40.36 40.19 2.24
C LEU A 243 -40.09 41.55 2.92
N ASP A 244 -41.10 42.41 2.97
CA ASP A 244 -41.11 43.52 3.90
C ASP A 244 -41.39 43.03 5.33
#